data_e89e6a382e8f0f1a1727230ede952f2a
#
_entry.id   e89e6a382e8f0f1a1727230ede952f2a
#
_cell.length_a   1.000
_cell.length_b   1.000
_cell.length_c   1.000
_cell.angle_alpha   90.00
_cell.angle_beta   90.00
_cell.angle_gamma   90.00
#
_symmetry.space_group_name_H-M   'P 1'
#
loop_
_entity.id
_entity.type
_entity.pdbx_description
1 polymer ?
#
loop_
_entity_poly.entity_id
_entity_poly.type
_entity_poly.pdbx_seq_one_letter_code
_entity_poly.pdbx_strand_id
1 'polypeptide(L)'
;MDKFDQIEVFTFNYTDVPWPEKANVQYVHGKIKDDTIVIGTKEYNETNNSYKFLQKAMDDNFNPPAIIDSLLTLGNGDKVTFFGHSLGENDQQYFRDFIQARSSGVTYKNLTIEFVLKSLNDKQYTKMAIQDMSNYQLTSFQSKNKVIFKSSEDM
;
A
#
# COMPACT_ATOMS: atom_id res chain seq x y z
N MET A 1 -23.20 -12.44 -3.29
CA MET A 1 -23.29 -11.46 -4.41
C MET A 1 -22.19 -10.45 -4.14
N ASP A 2 -21.13 -10.49 -4.93
CA ASP A 2 -19.94 -9.66 -4.72
C ASP A 2 -20.32 -8.19 -4.88
N LYS A 3 -20.03 -7.43 -3.84
CA LYS A 3 -20.49 -6.05 -3.68
C LYS A 3 -19.67 -5.05 -4.54
N PHE A 4 -18.64 -5.55 -5.23
CA PHE A 4 -17.74 -4.75 -6.04
C PHE A 4 -17.71 -5.26 -7.47
N ASP A 5 -17.89 -4.36 -8.43
CA ASP A 5 -17.90 -4.70 -9.85
C ASP A 5 -16.49 -4.91 -10.41
N GLN A 6 -15.49 -4.32 -9.77
CA GLN A 6 -14.07 -4.36 -10.16
C GLN A 6 -13.18 -4.59 -8.94
N ILE A 7 -12.19 -5.46 -9.09
CA ILE A 7 -11.16 -5.74 -8.09
C ILE A 7 -9.79 -5.48 -8.71
N GLU A 8 -9.05 -4.52 -8.16
CA GLU A 8 -7.64 -4.33 -8.47
C GLU A 8 -6.78 -4.87 -7.33
N VAL A 9 -5.76 -5.64 -7.67
CA VAL A 9 -4.83 -6.24 -6.71
C VAL A 9 -3.43 -5.77 -7.03
N PHE A 10 -2.79 -5.12 -6.07
CA PHE A 10 -1.36 -4.80 -6.10
C PHE A 10 -0.65 -5.71 -5.12
N THR A 11 0.13 -6.65 -5.64
CA THR A 11 0.88 -7.59 -4.80
C THR A 11 2.35 -7.22 -4.73
N PHE A 12 2.89 -7.28 -3.52
CA PHE A 12 4.32 -7.09 -3.23
C PHE A 12 5.07 -8.44 -3.16
N ASN A 13 4.34 -9.55 -3.38
CA ASN A 13 4.93 -10.88 -3.48
C ASN A 13 5.50 -11.11 -4.88
N TYR A 14 6.62 -11.82 -4.96
CA TYR A 14 7.27 -12.19 -6.22
C TYR A 14 6.72 -13.49 -6.84
N THR A 15 5.89 -14.22 -6.09
CA THR A 15 5.36 -15.53 -6.48
C THR A 15 3.88 -15.44 -6.80
N ASP A 16 3.45 -16.25 -7.78
CA ASP A 16 2.05 -16.39 -8.11
C ASP A 16 1.26 -17.03 -6.95
N VAL A 17 0.14 -16.41 -6.63
CA VAL A 17 -0.89 -16.96 -5.75
C VAL A 17 -2.23 -16.97 -6.49
N PRO A 18 -3.16 -17.86 -6.17
CA PRO A 18 -4.46 -17.87 -6.80
C PRO A 18 -5.26 -16.62 -6.41
N TRP A 19 -5.66 -15.84 -7.41
CA TRP A 19 -6.52 -14.68 -7.27
C TRP A 19 -7.91 -14.97 -7.84
N PRO A 20 -8.97 -14.24 -7.43
CA PRO A 20 -10.28 -14.32 -8.07
C PRO A 20 -10.20 -14.02 -9.58
N GLU A 21 -10.96 -14.73 -10.41
CA GLU A 21 -10.94 -14.56 -11.87
C GLU A 21 -11.21 -13.12 -12.35
N LYS A 22 -11.97 -12.34 -11.57
CA LYS A 22 -12.29 -10.94 -11.87
C LYS A 22 -11.23 -9.94 -11.40
N ALA A 23 -10.15 -10.40 -10.76
CA ALA A 23 -9.12 -9.52 -10.26
C ALA A 23 -8.14 -9.13 -11.37
N ASN A 24 -7.93 -7.82 -11.52
CA ASN A 24 -6.79 -7.28 -12.28
C ASN A 24 -5.58 -7.24 -11.33
N VAL A 25 -4.58 -8.09 -11.58
CA VAL A 25 -3.45 -8.29 -10.66
C VAL A 25 -2.19 -7.66 -11.23
N GLN A 26 -1.59 -6.76 -10.45
CA GLN A 26 -0.32 -6.11 -10.76
C GLN A 26 0.73 -6.48 -9.69
N TYR A 27 1.90 -6.88 -10.14
CA TYR A 27 3.03 -7.24 -9.29
C TYR A 27 3.95 -6.02 -9.14
N VAL A 28 3.88 -5.36 -7.99
CA VAL A 28 4.60 -4.10 -7.74
C VAL A 28 6.11 -4.27 -7.81
N HIS A 29 6.62 -5.41 -7.37
CA HIS A 29 8.03 -5.75 -7.39
C HIS A 29 8.39 -6.77 -8.49
N GLY A 30 7.54 -6.92 -9.51
CA GLY A 30 7.74 -7.90 -10.58
C GLY A 30 7.50 -9.34 -10.13
N LYS A 31 7.82 -10.28 -11.03
CA LYS A 31 7.62 -11.73 -10.84
C LYS A 31 8.90 -12.51 -11.08
N ILE A 32 9.14 -13.55 -10.27
CA ILE A 32 10.24 -14.50 -10.48
C ILE A 32 10.10 -15.18 -11.86
N LYS A 33 8.90 -15.60 -12.21
CA LYS A 33 8.63 -16.32 -13.44
C LYS A 33 8.95 -15.52 -14.72
N ASP A 34 8.76 -14.20 -14.66
CA ASP A 34 8.90 -13.31 -15.82
C ASP A 34 10.27 -12.60 -15.82
N ASP A 35 11.15 -12.91 -14.86
CA ASP A 35 12.47 -12.28 -14.64
C ASP A 35 12.40 -10.75 -14.56
N THR A 36 11.31 -10.23 -13.94
CA THR A 36 11.03 -8.79 -13.82
C THR A 36 11.14 -8.28 -12.39
N ILE A 37 11.94 -8.97 -11.54
CA ILE A 37 12.01 -8.65 -10.11
C ILE A 37 12.69 -7.31 -9.90
N VAL A 38 12.00 -6.42 -9.16
CA VAL A 38 12.55 -5.15 -8.67
C VAL A 38 12.95 -5.31 -7.21
N ILE A 39 14.24 -5.32 -6.94
CA ILE A 39 14.80 -5.39 -5.60
C ILE A 39 15.51 -4.09 -5.28
N GLY A 40 15.28 -3.55 -4.09
CA GLY A 40 16.01 -2.35 -3.69
C GLY A 40 15.36 -1.63 -2.51
N THR A 41 16.00 -0.54 -2.15
CA THR A 41 15.54 0.37 -1.09
C THR A 41 14.81 1.57 -1.68
N LYS A 42 14.13 2.33 -0.82
CA LYS A 42 13.63 3.68 -1.17
C LYS A 42 14.80 4.61 -1.54
N GLU A 43 14.50 5.67 -2.26
CA GLU A 43 15.47 6.74 -2.51
C GLU A 43 15.93 7.37 -1.20
N TYR A 44 17.23 7.56 -1.09
CA TYR A 44 17.85 8.34 -0.01
C TYR A 44 18.51 9.58 -0.62
N ASN A 45 18.31 10.73 0.00
CA ASN A 45 18.95 11.99 -0.40
C ASN A 45 20.45 12.06 -0.05
N GLU A 46 21.06 10.94 0.33
CA GLU A 46 22.47 10.90 0.67
C GLU A 46 23.36 10.90 -0.58
N THR A 47 24.37 11.75 -0.56
CA THR A 47 25.30 12.01 -1.65
C THR A 47 26.27 10.86 -1.95
N ASN A 48 26.15 9.73 -1.26
CA ASN A 48 27.03 8.59 -1.46
C ASN A 48 26.59 7.75 -2.68
N ASN A 49 27.28 7.96 -3.80
CA ASN A 49 26.99 7.32 -5.08
C ASN A 49 27.11 5.78 -5.07
N SER A 50 27.72 5.18 -4.04
CA SER A 50 28.04 3.75 -4.01
C SER A 50 26.82 2.83 -3.90
N TYR A 51 25.66 3.35 -3.50
CA TYR A 51 24.45 2.55 -3.27
C TYR A 51 23.26 2.94 -4.16
N LYS A 52 23.46 3.84 -5.12
CA LYS A 52 22.36 4.28 -6.00
C LYS A 52 21.72 3.14 -6.78
N PHE A 53 22.51 2.15 -7.20
CA PHE A 53 22.02 0.97 -7.90
C PHE A 53 21.12 0.06 -7.06
N LEU A 54 21.11 0.24 -5.72
CA LEU A 54 20.21 -0.48 -4.82
C LEU A 54 18.85 0.22 -4.65
N GLN A 55 18.66 1.36 -5.27
CA GLN A 55 17.40 2.09 -5.20
C GLN A 55 16.42 1.54 -6.24
N LYS A 56 15.20 1.24 -5.83
CA LYS A 56 14.13 0.72 -6.73
C LYS A 56 13.91 1.63 -7.94
N ALA A 57 14.01 2.95 -7.76
CA ALA A 57 13.82 3.93 -8.83
C ALA A 57 14.85 3.85 -9.97
N MET A 58 15.95 3.12 -9.77
CA MET A 58 16.98 2.88 -10.81
C MET A 58 16.71 1.61 -11.62
N ASP A 59 15.69 0.85 -11.29
CA ASP A 59 15.30 -0.36 -12.02
C ASP A 59 14.30 0.00 -13.13
N ASP A 60 14.60 -0.42 -14.36
CA ASP A 60 13.75 -0.14 -15.54
C ASP A 60 12.34 -0.75 -15.44
N ASN A 61 12.18 -1.78 -14.62
CA ASN A 61 10.88 -2.42 -14.35
C ASN A 61 10.08 -1.74 -13.23
N PHE A 62 10.67 -0.74 -12.56
CA PHE A 62 10.02 -0.04 -11.47
C PHE A 62 8.94 0.91 -11.97
N ASN A 63 7.67 0.57 -11.71
CA ASN A 63 6.54 1.41 -12.12
C ASN A 63 5.58 1.71 -10.94
N PRO A 64 5.94 2.67 -10.06
CA PRO A 64 5.11 3.04 -8.93
C PRO A 64 3.81 3.79 -9.30
N PRO A 65 3.70 4.52 -10.43
CA PRO A 65 2.52 5.34 -10.70
C PRO A 65 1.19 4.60 -10.65
N ALA A 66 1.13 3.37 -11.15
CA ALA A 66 -0.14 2.64 -11.25
C ALA A 66 -0.84 2.44 -9.89
N ILE A 67 -0.11 2.03 -8.85
CA ILE A 67 -0.68 1.87 -7.50
C ILE A 67 -1.03 3.23 -6.88
N ILE A 68 -0.20 4.25 -7.08
CA ILE A 68 -0.43 5.59 -6.55
C ILE A 68 -1.71 6.16 -7.16
N ASP A 69 -1.84 6.11 -8.48
CA ASP A 69 -3.01 6.61 -9.20
C ASP A 69 -4.30 5.89 -8.76
N SER A 70 -4.27 4.56 -8.67
CA SER A 70 -5.41 3.77 -8.20
C SER A 70 -5.83 4.14 -6.78
N LEU A 71 -4.88 4.32 -5.86
CA LEU A 71 -5.18 4.72 -4.50
C LEU A 71 -5.75 6.15 -4.40
N LEU A 72 -5.27 7.07 -5.21
CA LEU A 72 -5.72 8.47 -5.21
C LEU A 72 -7.12 8.63 -5.82
N THR A 73 -7.54 7.75 -6.72
CA THR A 73 -8.87 7.77 -7.34
C THR A 73 -9.98 7.21 -6.45
N LEU A 74 -9.65 6.49 -5.37
CA LEU A 74 -10.64 5.94 -4.44
C LEU A 74 -11.52 7.02 -3.82
N GLY A 75 -12.82 6.74 -3.75
CA GLY A 75 -13.84 7.68 -3.25
C GLY A 75 -14.86 7.05 -2.30
N ASN A 76 -16.01 7.67 -2.21
CA ASN A 76 -17.10 7.18 -1.37
C ASN A 76 -17.66 5.85 -1.91
N GLY A 77 -17.76 4.87 -1.04
CA GLY A 77 -18.26 3.53 -1.35
C GLY A 77 -17.18 2.53 -1.68
N ASP A 78 -15.97 3.01 -1.96
CA ASP A 78 -14.84 2.13 -2.26
C ASP A 78 -14.25 1.51 -0.98
N LYS A 79 -13.48 0.45 -1.19
CA LYS A 79 -12.74 -0.22 -0.13
C LYS A 79 -11.31 -0.49 -0.59
N VAL A 80 -10.34 -0.14 0.25
CA VAL A 80 -8.97 -0.59 0.12
C VAL A 80 -8.61 -1.52 1.28
N THR A 81 -7.96 -2.63 0.97
CA THR A 81 -7.49 -3.58 1.98
C THR A 81 -5.99 -3.77 1.85
N PHE A 82 -5.28 -3.44 2.92
CA PHE A 82 -3.86 -3.76 3.09
C PHE A 82 -3.77 -5.13 3.78
N PHE A 83 -3.46 -6.17 3.02
CA PHE A 83 -3.42 -7.53 3.53
C PHE A 83 -1.97 -7.98 3.75
N GLY A 84 -1.62 -8.26 5.00
CA GLY A 84 -0.29 -8.76 5.38
C GLY A 84 0.87 -7.78 5.11
N HIS A 85 0.57 -6.52 4.80
CA HIS A 85 1.57 -5.51 4.48
C HIS A 85 1.89 -4.64 5.71
N SER A 86 3.17 -4.54 6.05
CA SER A 86 3.64 -3.80 7.24
C SER A 86 3.69 -2.29 7.08
N LEU A 87 3.53 -1.76 5.85
CA LEU A 87 3.81 -0.37 5.48
C LEU A 87 5.25 0.05 5.83
N GLY A 88 6.19 -0.90 5.65
CA GLY A 88 7.60 -0.69 5.95
C GLY A 88 8.21 0.46 5.14
N GLU A 89 9.30 1.03 5.64
CA GLU A 89 9.92 2.24 5.07
C GLU A 89 10.23 2.15 3.57
N ASN A 90 10.64 0.98 3.09
CA ASN A 90 11.00 0.77 1.69
C ASN A 90 9.81 0.87 0.73
N ASP A 91 8.58 0.71 1.24
CA ASP A 91 7.37 0.72 0.43
C ASP A 91 6.47 1.92 0.74
N GLN A 92 6.82 2.78 1.71
CA GLN A 92 6.04 3.97 2.05
C GLN A 92 5.83 4.92 0.88
N GLN A 93 6.75 4.96 -0.08
CA GLN A 93 6.63 5.78 -1.28
C GLN A 93 5.35 5.49 -2.09
N TYR A 94 4.83 4.25 -2.06
CA TYR A 94 3.59 3.89 -2.75
C TYR A 94 2.33 4.39 -2.04
N PHE A 95 2.41 4.67 -0.74
CA PHE A 95 1.24 4.93 0.09
C PHE A 95 1.21 6.35 0.66
N ARG A 96 2.33 7.05 0.64
CA ARG A 96 2.49 8.37 1.28
C ARG A 96 1.45 9.37 0.79
N ASP A 97 1.34 9.54 -0.51
CA ASP A 97 0.43 10.53 -1.11
C ASP A 97 -1.03 10.22 -0.79
N PHE A 98 -1.40 8.94 -0.84
CA PHE A 98 -2.72 8.48 -0.41
C PHE A 98 -2.99 8.79 1.06
N ILE A 99 -2.08 8.41 1.96
CA ILE A 99 -2.24 8.64 3.40
C ILE A 99 -2.31 10.14 3.71
N GLN A 100 -1.49 10.97 3.08
CA GLN A 100 -1.52 12.43 3.25
C GLN A 100 -2.83 13.03 2.72
N ALA A 101 -3.26 12.66 1.54
CA ALA A 101 -4.52 13.12 0.97
C ALA A 101 -5.71 12.76 1.87
N ARG A 102 -5.72 11.55 2.44
CA ARG A 102 -6.78 11.07 3.34
C ARG A 102 -6.70 11.69 4.75
N SER A 103 -5.56 12.24 5.13
CA SER A 103 -5.38 12.93 6.42
C SER A 103 -5.79 14.40 6.36
N SER A 104 -5.43 15.09 5.25
CA SER A 104 -5.60 16.55 5.10
C SER A 104 -6.81 16.94 4.24
N GLY A 105 -7.24 16.07 3.33
CA GLY A 105 -8.26 16.35 2.30
C GLY A 105 -9.70 16.27 2.78
N VAL A 106 -10.61 16.10 1.81
CA VAL A 106 -12.04 15.96 2.04
C VAL A 106 -12.36 14.66 2.77
N THR A 107 -13.35 14.69 3.64
CA THR A 107 -13.84 13.48 4.35
C THR A 107 -14.60 12.57 3.39
N TYR A 108 -14.17 11.32 3.28
CA TYR A 108 -14.86 10.26 2.54
C TYR A 108 -15.47 9.27 3.53
N LYS A 109 -16.63 9.61 4.05
CA LYS A 109 -17.31 8.81 5.12
C LYS A 109 -17.56 7.35 4.73
N ASN A 110 -17.69 7.08 3.43
CA ASN A 110 -17.98 5.74 2.92
C ASN A 110 -16.76 5.02 2.35
N LEU A 111 -15.57 5.65 2.34
CA LEU A 111 -14.33 4.95 2.01
C LEU A 111 -13.93 4.09 3.19
N THR A 112 -13.78 2.79 2.97
CA THR A 112 -13.31 1.84 3.97
C THR A 112 -11.84 1.53 3.75
N ILE A 113 -11.00 1.78 4.75
CA ILE A 113 -9.57 1.43 4.75
C ILE A 113 -9.38 0.30 5.77
N GLU A 114 -9.08 -0.89 5.29
CA GLU A 114 -8.94 -2.09 6.10
C GLU A 114 -7.49 -2.55 6.14
N PHE A 115 -6.98 -2.79 7.34
CA PHE A 115 -5.66 -3.38 7.57
C PHE A 115 -5.86 -4.79 8.15
N VAL A 116 -5.53 -5.81 7.36
CA VAL A 116 -5.53 -7.21 7.80
C VAL A 116 -4.09 -7.56 8.17
N LEU A 117 -3.83 -7.65 9.47
CA LEU A 117 -2.52 -7.87 10.06
C LEU A 117 -2.33 -9.35 10.39
N LYS A 118 -1.10 -9.82 10.51
CA LYS A 118 -0.83 -11.16 11.01
C LYS A 118 -1.39 -11.32 12.43
N SER A 119 -1.12 -10.34 13.30
CA SER A 119 -1.65 -10.27 14.66
C SER A 119 -2.11 -8.85 14.95
N LEU A 120 -3.13 -8.69 15.82
CA LEU A 120 -3.53 -7.36 16.30
C LEU A 120 -2.46 -6.66 17.14
N ASN A 121 -1.46 -7.39 17.63
CA ASN A 121 -0.27 -6.80 18.27
C ASN A 121 0.52 -5.91 17.30
N ASP A 122 0.44 -6.17 15.99
CA ASP A 122 1.13 -5.40 14.94
C ASP A 122 0.42 -4.06 14.64
N LYS A 123 -0.78 -3.85 15.18
CA LYS A 123 -1.58 -2.64 14.96
C LYS A 123 -0.84 -1.36 15.33
N GLN A 124 -0.03 -1.40 16.39
CA GLN A 124 0.72 -0.23 16.81
C GLN A 124 1.79 0.19 15.79
N TYR A 125 2.49 -0.78 15.20
CA TYR A 125 3.47 -0.51 14.15
C TYR A 125 2.82 0.10 12.91
N THR A 126 1.68 -0.45 12.48
CA THR A 126 0.92 0.11 11.35
C THR A 126 0.47 1.55 11.63
N LYS A 127 0.01 1.85 12.85
CA LYS A 127 -0.37 3.21 13.25
C LYS A 127 0.83 4.17 13.24
N MET A 128 2.01 3.73 13.68
CA MET A 128 3.23 4.53 13.61
C MET A 128 3.61 4.85 12.16
N ALA A 129 3.57 3.87 11.27
CA ALA A 129 3.82 4.08 9.85
C ALA A 129 2.83 5.08 9.22
N ILE A 130 1.53 4.98 9.54
CA ILE A 130 0.52 5.94 9.10
C ILE A 130 0.81 7.34 9.68
N GLN A 131 1.21 7.43 10.93
CA GLN A 131 1.55 8.71 11.57
C GLN A 131 2.72 9.40 10.86
N ASP A 132 3.76 8.66 10.52
CA ASP A 132 4.93 9.19 9.80
C ASP A 132 4.53 9.65 8.39
N MET A 133 3.82 8.82 7.63
CA MET A 133 3.37 9.16 6.28
C MET A 133 2.38 10.33 6.27
N SER A 134 1.54 10.47 7.29
CA SER A 134 0.54 11.54 7.40
C SER A 134 1.08 12.87 7.94
N ASN A 135 2.37 13.03 8.12
CA ASN A 135 2.96 14.18 8.81
C ASN A 135 2.33 14.38 10.20
N TYR A 136 2.29 13.33 11.00
CA TYR A 136 1.75 13.31 12.37
C TYR A 136 0.24 13.59 12.48
N GLN A 137 -0.54 13.36 11.41
CA GLN A 137 -1.98 13.58 11.39
C GLN A 137 -2.80 12.28 11.52
N LEU A 138 -2.33 11.30 12.28
CA LEU A 138 -3.02 10.00 12.47
C LEU A 138 -4.48 10.17 12.93
N THR A 139 -4.74 11.07 13.88
CA THR A 139 -6.11 11.32 14.39
C THR A 139 -7.00 11.84 13.27
N SER A 140 -6.50 12.75 12.42
CA SER A 140 -7.23 13.26 11.27
C SER A 140 -7.54 12.16 10.27
N PHE A 141 -6.54 11.33 9.95
CA PHE A 141 -6.72 10.17 9.08
C PHE A 141 -7.84 9.23 9.58
N GLN A 142 -7.82 8.88 10.86
CA GLN A 142 -8.82 7.99 11.47
C GLN A 142 -10.22 8.62 11.56
N SER A 143 -10.31 9.94 11.76
CA SER A 143 -11.60 10.63 11.87
C SER A 143 -12.28 10.86 10.52
N LYS A 144 -11.51 11.00 9.46
CA LYS A 144 -12.00 11.27 8.10
C LYS A 144 -12.32 10.02 7.29
N ASN A 145 -11.86 8.85 7.73
CA ASN A 145 -12.02 7.60 7.01
C ASN A 145 -12.56 6.51 7.95
N LYS A 146 -13.25 5.52 7.38
CA LYS A 146 -13.64 4.31 8.12
C LYS A 146 -12.45 3.35 8.18
N VAL A 147 -11.63 3.44 9.23
CA VAL A 147 -10.42 2.62 9.39
C VAL A 147 -10.73 1.39 10.25
N ILE A 148 -10.42 0.20 9.71
CA ILE A 148 -10.67 -1.09 10.34
C ILE A 148 -9.34 -1.85 10.46
N PHE A 149 -9.08 -2.45 11.62
CA PHE A 149 -7.97 -3.37 11.84
C PHE A 149 -8.54 -4.76 12.16
N LYS A 150 -8.02 -5.78 11.47
CA LYS A 150 -8.37 -7.20 11.66
C LYS A 150 -7.11 -8.03 11.82
N SER A 151 -7.24 -9.18 12.46
CA SER A 151 -6.22 -10.24 12.43
C SER A 151 -6.52 -11.22 11.32
N SER A 152 -5.49 -11.68 10.59
CA SER A 152 -5.63 -12.79 9.66
C SER A 152 -5.82 -14.14 10.38
N GLU A 153 -5.46 -14.21 11.67
CA GLU A 153 -5.68 -15.40 12.51
C GLU A 153 -7.16 -15.60 12.87
N ASP A 154 -8.00 -14.54 12.73
CA ASP A 154 -9.42 -14.55 13.05
C ASP A 154 -10.30 -14.76 11.79
N MET A 155 -9.70 -15.02 10.63
CA MET A 155 -10.37 -15.21 9.33
C MET A 155 -10.46 -16.67 8.94
#